data_bfcfe7ff487b0698c4a750b313308b51
#
_entry.id   bfcfe7ff487b0698c4a750b313308b51
#
_cell.length_a   1.000
_cell.length_b   1.000
_cell.length_c   1.000
_cell.angle_alpha   90.00
_cell.angle_beta   90.00
_cell.angle_gamma   90.00
#
_symmetry.space_group_name_H-M   'P 1'
#
loop_
_entity.id
_entity.type
_entity.pdbx_description
1 polymer ?
#
loop_
_entity_poly.entity_id
_entity_poly.type
_entity_poly.pdbx_seq_one_letter_code
_entity_poly.pdbx_strand_id
1 'polypeptide(L)'
;MKLSTVTLLATLPLLIGASQSSAHFGMIIPKEPRITPENRTCQLSLSFSHPFEGIGMDLTKPAKFYVIKEGTRTDLLNALHEIQVMDHLGWQADFQVKRPGVYHFVMEPVPYWEASEDLFIIHYTKVIIPAFGSEDGWDQPTGLPTEIIPRLRPFGNYAGNSFTAQVLMDGQPLPNAEVEVEFFNQEQQYKAASDLHITQLVKADASGIFTFSCPLPGWWGFAALSSAKYTLKNPQGEEKGVELGAVLWTYMDSYVPKPTK
;
A
#
# COMPACT_ATOMS: atom_id res chain seq x y z
N MET A 1 -1.53 -43.83 -60.82
CA MET A 1 -1.68 -42.43 -60.32
C MET A 1 -1.98 -42.52 -58.85
N LYS A 2 -1.04 -42.20 -57.98
CA LYS A 2 -1.21 -42.19 -56.50
C LYS A 2 -1.47 -40.74 -56.07
N LEU A 3 -2.69 -40.45 -55.59
CA LEU A 3 -2.98 -39.15 -54.93
C LEU A 3 -2.38 -39.17 -53.53
N SER A 4 -1.49 -38.26 -53.27
CA SER A 4 -0.95 -38.02 -51.92
C SER A 4 -1.82 -36.95 -51.25
N THR A 5 -2.51 -37.33 -50.18
CA THR A 5 -3.27 -36.41 -49.35
C THR A 5 -2.34 -35.66 -48.42
N VAL A 6 -2.20 -34.36 -48.59
CA VAL A 6 -1.45 -33.48 -47.69
C VAL A 6 -2.39 -33.02 -46.58
N THR A 7 -2.16 -33.49 -45.35
CA THR A 7 -2.89 -33.05 -44.15
C THR A 7 -2.25 -31.78 -43.66
N LEU A 8 -2.95 -30.66 -43.80
CA LEU A 8 -2.53 -29.36 -43.27
C LEU A 8 -2.86 -29.30 -41.76
N LEU A 9 -1.82 -29.39 -40.93
CA LEU A 9 -1.95 -29.21 -39.49
C LEU A 9 -2.06 -27.68 -39.21
N ALA A 10 -3.26 -27.20 -38.90
CA ALA A 10 -3.45 -25.83 -38.43
C ALA A 10 -3.01 -25.73 -36.96
N THR A 11 -1.88 -25.10 -36.72
CA THR A 11 -1.43 -24.70 -35.37
C THR A 11 -2.22 -23.46 -34.95
N LEU A 12 -3.16 -23.64 -34.03
CA LEU A 12 -3.88 -22.57 -33.35
C LEU A 12 -2.89 -21.90 -32.40
N PRO A 13 -2.60 -20.58 -32.52
CA PRO A 13 -1.77 -19.89 -31.54
C PRO A 13 -2.55 -19.83 -30.22
N LEU A 14 -2.00 -20.44 -29.18
CA LEU A 14 -2.45 -20.29 -27.81
C LEU A 14 -2.14 -18.83 -27.42
N LEU A 15 -3.12 -17.94 -27.46
CA LEU A 15 -3.05 -16.64 -26.85
C LEU A 15 -2.97 -16.90 -25.33
N ILE A 16 -1.77 -16.94 -24.79
CA ILE A 16 -1.51 -16.81 -23.36
C ILE A 16 -1.85 -15.35 -23.07
N GLY A 17 -3.10 -15.11 -22.63
CA GLY A 17 -3.46 -13.84 -22.05
C GLY A 17 -2.54 -13.65 -20.83
N ALA A 18 -1.64 -12.67 -20.88
CA ALA A 18 -1.00 -12.20 -19.69
C ALA A 18 -2.15 -11.71 -18.77
N SER A 19 -2.41 -12.43 -17.69
CA SER A 19 -3.24 -11.93 -16.61
C SER A 19 -2.51 -10.68 -16.12
N GLN A 20 -3.12 -9.51 -16.30
CA GLN A 20 -2.63 -8.30 -15.71
C GLN A 20 -2.78 -8.49 -14.19
N SER A 21 -1.66 -8.61 -13.51
CA SER A 21 -1.64 -8.49 -12.05
C SER A 21 -2.02 -7.05 -11.76
N SER A 22 -3.24 -6.85 -11.31
CA SER A 22 -3.68 -5.57 -10.79
C SER A 22 -3.14 -5.46 -9.36
N ALA A 23 -2.40 -4.41 -9.06
CA ALA A 23 -1.76 -4.27 -7.75
C ALA A 23 -2.81 -4.08 -6.65
N HIS A 24 -2.79 -4.97 -5.68
CA HIS A 24 -3.60 -4.84 -4.46
C HIS A 24 -2.89 -3.96 -3.44
N PHE A 25 -3.61 -3.07 -2.79
CA PHE A 25 -3.05 -2.25 -1.73
C PHE A 25 -3.85 -2.35 -0.44
N GLY A 26 -3.19 -2.76 0.65
CA GLY A 26 -3.68 -2.44 1.98
C GLY A 26 -3.63 -0.92 2.17
N MET A 27 -4.69 -0.32 2.65
CA MET A 27 -4.78 1.14 2.78
C MET A 27 -5.04 1.55 4.23
N ILE A 28 -4.32 2.55 4.68
CA ILE A 28 -4.65 3.36 5.86
C ILE A 28 -4.58 4.81 5.40
N ILE A 29 -5.73 5.42 5.18
CA ILE A 29 -5.81 6.78 4.65
C ILE A 29 -6.39 7.71 5.72
N PRO A 30 -5.56 8.57 6.32
CA PRO A 30 -6.02 9.64 7.18
C PRO A 30 -6.83 10.67 6.37
N LYS A 31 -7.90 11.18 6.98
CA LYS A 31 -8.67 12.29 6.40
C LYS A 31 -7.82 13.53 6.16
N GLU A 32 -6.88 13.77 7.08
CA GLU A 32 -5.94 14.89 7.00
C GLU A 32 -4.49 14.36 7.08
N PRO A 33 -3.57 14.84 6.24
CA PRO A 33 -2.19 14.33 6.20
C PRO A 33 -1.33 14.76 7.38
N ARG A 34 -1.88 15.62 8.28
CA ARG A 34 -1.21 16.13 9.47
C ARG A 34 -2.23 16.54 10.52
N ILE A 35 -1.83 16.48 11.79
CA ILE A 35 -2.67 16.89 12.92
C ILE A 35 -2.22 18.25 13.44
N THR A 36 -3.16 19.17 13.56
CA THR A 36 -2.92 20.53 14.07
C THR A 36 -3.50 20.73 15.46
N PRO A 37 -3.11 21.78 16.19
CA PRO A 37 -3.71 22.09 17.49
C PRO A 37 -5.21 22.35 17.43
N GLU A 38 -5.74 22.82 16.28
CA GLU A 38 -7.16 23.12 16.04
C GLU A 38 -7.96 21.86 15.69
N ASN A 39 -7.32 20.89 15.00
CA ASN A 39 -7.92 19.60 14.66
C ASN A 39 -7.05 18.46 15.21
N ARG A 40 -7.44 17.95 16.38
CA ARG A 40 -6.70 16.93 17.13
C ARG A 40 -7.15 15.50 16.89
N THR A 41 -8.16 15.31 16.06
CA THR A 41 -8.67 13.98 15.71
C THR A 41 -8.00 13.49 14.43
N CYS A 42 -7.28 12.38 14.52
CA CYS A 42 -6.84 11.62 13.36
C CYS A 42 -7.93 10.61 13.01
N GLN A 43 -8.73 10.90 12.00
CA GLN A 43 -9.68 9.95 11.43
C GLN A 43 -9.01 9.14 10.35
N LEU A 44 -9.09 7.83 10.45
CA LEU A 44 -8.37 6.87 9.59
C LEU A 44 -9.38 5.92 8.94
N SER A 45 -9.35 5.83 7.61
CA SER A 45 -10.08 4.81 6.86
C SER A 45 -9.13 3.69 6.46
N LEU A 46 -9.56 2.44 6.65
CA LEU A 46 -8.83 1.24 6.29
C LEU A 46 -9.61 0.50 5.21
N SER A 47 -8.92 0.12 4.12
CA SER A 47 -9.50 -0.66 3.02
C SER A 47 -8.46 -1.57 2.36
N PHE A 48 -8.93 -2.41 1.45
CA PHE A 48 -8.10 -3.20 0.54
C PHE A 48 -8.62 -2.95 -0.88
N SER A 49 -7.76 -2.48 -1.80
CA SER A 49 -8.27 -1.86 -3.02
C SER A 49 -7.21 -1.76 -4.11
N HIS A 50 -7.64 -1.50 -5.35
CA HIS A 50 -6.86 -0.95 -6.45
C HIS A 50 -7.04 0.58 -6.45
N PRO A 51 -6.14 1.35 -5.84
CA PRO A 51 -6.42 2.73 -5.46
C PRO A 51 -6.53 3.68 -6.64
N PHE A 52 -5.82 3.43 -7.75
CA PHE A 52 -5.93 4.27 -8.93
C PHE A 52 -7.26 4.07 -9.66
N GLU A 53 -7.72 2.83 -9.74
CA GLU A 53 -8.96 2.48 -10.45
C GLU A 53 -10.21 2.68 -9.59
N GLY A 54 -10.05 2.82 -8.27
CA GLY A 54 -11.17 2.94 -7.34
C GLY A 54 -11.96 1.65 -7.19
N ILE A 55 -11.30 0.50 -7.36
CA ILE A 55 -11.91 -0.84 -7.21
C ILE A 55 -11.59 -1.34 -5.81
N GLY A 56 -12.64 -1.53 -5.00
CA GLY A 56 -12.52 -2.06 -3.65
C GLY A 56 -12.58 -3.58 -3.58
N MET A 57 -12.10 -4.12 -2.48
CA MET A 57 -12.30 -5.49 -2.02
C MET A 57 -12.68 -5.47 -0.55
N ASP A 58 -13.43 -6.48 -0.10
CA ASP A 58 -13.85 -6.56 1.30
C ASP A 58 -12.64 -6.77 2.22
N LEU A 59 -12.36 -5.80 3.06
CA LEU A 59 -11.35 -5.92 4.11
C LEU A 59 -11.97 -6.57 5.34
N THR A 60 -11.69 -7.86 5.57
CA THR A 60 -12.00 -8.50 6.85
C THR A 60 -11.34 -7.74 8.00
N LYS A 61 -11.99 -7.67 9.17
CA LYS A 61 -11.43 -6.96 10.33
C LYS A 61 -9.98 -7.39 10.55
N PRO A 62 -9.03 -6.43 10.59
CA PRO A 62 -7.61 -6.75 10.74
C PRO A 62 -7.32 -7.59 11.99
N ALA A 63 -6.28 -8.41 11.92
CA ALA A 63 -5.79 -9.14 13.09
C ALA A 63 -5.25 -8.18 14.15
N LYS A 64 -4.62 -7.07 13.71
CA LYS A 64 -4.16 -6.00 14.60
C LYS A 64 -4.28 -4.65 13.90
N PHE A 65 -4.67 -3.65 14.68
CA PHE A 65 -4.60 -2.24 14.30
C PHE A 65 -4.12 -1.43 15.50
N TYR A 66 -3.07 -0.66 15.34
CA TYR A 66 -2.44 0.06 16.45
C TYR A 66 -1.68 1.30 16.00
N VAL A 67 -1.33 2.15 16.96
CA VAL A 67 -0.44 3.29 16.73
C VAL A 67 0.82 3.15 17.60
N ILE A 68 1.97 3.51 17.03
CA ILE A 68 3.25 3.63 17.75
C ILE A 68 3.65 5.09 17.81
N LYS A 69 4.00 5.57 19.01
CA LYS A 69 4.60 6.87 19.25
C LYS A 69 5.77 6.70 20.22
N GLU A 70 6.97 7.16 19.84
CA GLU A 70 8.17 7.09 20.71
C GLU A 70 8.37 5.66 21.28
N GLY A 71 8.22 4.63 20.43
CA GLY A 71 8.34 3.23 20.82
C GLY A 71 7.17 2.66 21.63
N THR A 72 6.22 3.49 22.05
CA THR A 72 5.03 3.02 22.79
C THR A 72 3.90 2.67 21.83
N ARG A 73 3.45 1.41 21.88
CA ARG A 73 2.30 0.91 21.11
C ARG A 73 0.99 1.08 21.88
N THR A 74 -0.02 1.58 21.19
CA THR A 74 -1.41 1.66 21.67
C THR A 74 -2.32 0.88 20.72
N ASP A 75 -3.06 -0.10 21.24
CA ASP A 75 -4.01 -0.89 20.47
C ASP A 75 -5.23 -0.03 20.08
N LEU A 76 -5.66 -0.12 18.83
CA LEU A 76 -6.81 0.57 18.26
C LEU A 76 -7.82 -0.41 17.63
N LEU A 77 -7.62 -1.72 17.75
CA LEU A 77 -8.46 -2.71 17.09
C LEU A 77 -9.94 -2.60 17.50
N ASN A 78 -10.19 -2.28 18.77
CA ASN A 78 -11.55 -2.11 19.29
C ASN A 78 -12.16 -0.73 18.97
N ALA A 79 -11.38 0.21 18.45
CA ALA A 79 -11.87 1.50 17.97
C ALA A 79 -12.39 1.42 16.53
N LEU A 80 -12.13 0.32 15.83
CA LEU A 80 -12.60 0.12 14.46
C LEU A 80 -14.10 -0.13 14.43
N HIS A 81 -14.79 0.60 13.56
CA HIS A 81 -16.18 0.38 13.16
C HIS A 81 -16.26 0.24 11.64
N GLU A 82 -17.26 -0.51 11.18
CA GLU A 82 -17.46 -0.79 9.76
C GLU A 82 -17.88 0.46 8.98
N ILE A 83 -17.32 0.63 7.80
CA ILE A 83 -17.71 1.62 6.80
C ILE A 83 -17.71 0.98 5.41
N GLN A 84 -18.25 1.71 4.42
CA GLN A 84 -18.06 1.37 3.01
C GLN A 84 -16.96 2.23 2.42
N VAL A 85 -16.02 1.58 1.71
CA VAL A 85 -14.95 2.23 0.94
C VAL A 85 -14.96 1.61 -0.45
N MET A 86 -15.15 2.41 -1.49
CA MET A 86 -15.26 1.91 -2.88
C MET A 86 -16.27 0.76 -3.01
N ASP A 87 -17.46 0.92 -2.39
CA ASP A 87 -18.59 -0.04 -2.35
C ASP A 87 -18.30 -1.39 -1.66
N HIS A 88 -17.18 -1.50 -0.95
CA HIS A 88 -16.75 -2.69 -0.22
C HIS A 88 -16.58 -2.44 1.27
N LEU A 89 -16.57 -3.52 2.07
CA LEU A 89 -16.33 -3.46 3.50
C LEU A 89 -14.95 -2.88 3.80
N GLY A 90 -14.94 -1.82 4.57
CA GLY A 90 -13.74 -1.21 5.15
C GLY A 90 -13.96 -0.87 6.62
N TRP A 91 -12.98 -0.24 7.23
CA TRP A 91 -13.01 0.12 8.65
C TRP A 91 -12.62 1.57 8.85
N GLN A 92 -13.14 2.18 9.91
CA GLN A 92 -12.76 3.53 10.33
C GLN A 92 -12.43 3.54 11.82
N ALA A 93 -11.46 4.36 12.19
CA ALA A 93 -11.17 4.70 13.58
C ALA A 93 -10.87 6.18 13.72
N ASP A 94 -11.30 6.75 14.85
CA ASP A 94 -10.95 8.10 15.28
C ASP A 94 -9.95 8.03 16.43
N PHE A 95 -8.77 8.61 16.25
CA PHE A 95 -7.72 8.66 17.27
C PHE A 95 -7.51 10.10 17.76
N GLN A 96 -7.72 10.33 19.07
CA GLN A 96 -7.48 11.63 19.68
C GLN A 96 -6.00 11.83 20.00
N VAL A 97 -5.37 12.74 19.30
CA VAL A 97 -3.96 13.10 19.49
C VAL A 97 -3.83 14.08 20.66
N LYS A 98 -3.18 13.66 21.73
CA LYS A 98 -3.06 14.41 22.98
C LYS A 98 -1.74 15.18 23.09
N ARG A 99 -0.69 14.76 22.42
CA ARG A 99 0.68 15.30 22.55
C ARG A 99 1.34 15.48 21.18
N PRO A 100 2.27 16.43 21.04
CA PRO A 100 3.16 16.50 19.87
C PRO A 100 3.88 15.17 19.66
N GLY A 101 4.22 14.87 18.42
CA GLY A 101 4.98 13.67 18.06
C GLY A 101 4.68 13.20 16.65
N VAL A 102 5.40 12.17 16.21
CA VAL A 102 5.14 11.45 14.98
C VAL A 102 4.47 10.13 15.33
N TYR A 103 3.37 9.83 14.67
CA TYR A 103 2.49 8.71 14.94
C TYR A 103 2.53 7.73 13.77
N HIS A 104 2.94 6.49 14.02
CA HIS A 104 2.93 5.40 13.04
C HIS A 104 1.67 4.57 13.25
N PHE A 105 0.67 4.71 12.38
CA PHE A 105 -0.51 3.83 12.38
C PHE A 105 -0.21 2.60 11.55
N VAL A 106 -0.51 1.43 12.10
CA VAL A 106 -0.11 0.13 11.54
C VAL A 106 -1.29 -0.82 11.53
N MET A 107 -1.49 -1.49 10.39
CA MET A 107 -2.45 -2.56 10.20
C MET A 107 -1.71 -3.86 9.84
N GLU A 108 -1.98 -4.91 10.62
CA GLU A 108 -1.63 -6.28 10.29
C GLU A 108 -2.94 -7.01 9.92
N PRO A 109 -3.20 -7.27 8.63
CA PRO A 109 -4.46 -7.87 8.21
C PRO A 109 -4.51 -9.37 8.51
N VAL A 110 -5.69 -9.96 8.39
CA VAL A 110 -5.79 -11.42 8.20
C VAL A 110 -5.42 -11.75 6.74
N PRO A 111 -4.91 -12.97 6.45
CA PRO A 111 -4.61 -13.35 5.07
C PRO A 111 -5.85 -13.25 4.17
N TYR A 112 -5.73 -12.56 3.05
CA TYR A 112 -6.74 -12.49 2.01
C TYR A 112 -6.49 -13.59 0.98
N TRP A 113 -7.51 -14.41 0.66
CA TRP A 113 -7.41 -15.43 -0.38
C TRP A 113 -7.73 -14.82 -1.76
N GLU A 114 -6.72 -14.68 -2.60
CA GLU A 114 -6.89 -14.22 -3.98
C GLU A 114 -7.00 -15.41 -4.93
N ALA A 115 -8.26 -15.73 -5.29
CA ALA A 115 -8.55 -16.91 -6.06
C ALA A 115 -8.06 -16.84 -7.51
N SER A 116 -7.94 -15.64 -8.08
CA SER A 116 -7.49 -15.45 -9.45
C SER A 116 -5.98 -15.66 -9.60
N GLU A 117 -5.21 -15.43 -8.53
CA GLU A 117 -3.76 -15.61 -8.47
C GLU A 117 -3.34 -16.92 -7.78
N ASP A 118 -4.31 -17.66 -7.23
CA ASP A 118 -4.12 -18.92 -6.52
C ASP A 118 -3.14 -18.82 -5.33
N LEU A 119 -3.18 -17.68 -4.60
CA LEU A 119 -2.32 -17.40 -3.44
C LEU A 119 -3.04 -16.59 -2.35
N PHE A 120 -2.41 -16.48 -1.18
CA PHE A 120 -2.82 -15.55 -0.13
C PHE A 120 -2.02 -14.26 -0.20
N ILE A 121 -2.68 -13.14 0.15
CA ILE A 121 -2.07 -11.80 0.24
C ILE A 121 -2.12 -11.33 1.69
N ILE A 122 -0.98 -10.82 2.20
CA ILE A 122 -0.88 -10.19 3.52
C ILE A 122 -0.12 -8.87 3.36
N HIS A 123 -0.84 -7.74 3.34
CA HIS A 123 -0.25 -6.41 3.21
C HIS A 123 -0.11 -5.73 4.56
N TYR A 124 1.08 -5.82 5.16
CA TYR A 124 1.45 -5.06 6.36
C TYR A 124 1.53 -3.58 6.01
N THR A 125 0.51 -2.84 6.43
CA THR A 125 0.32 -1.46 5.99
C THR A 125 0.62 -0.48 7.09
N LYS A 126 1.30 0.62 6.75
CA LYS A 126 1.49 1.75 7.67
C LYS A 126 1.35 3.10 6.99
N VAL A 127 0.99 4.09 7.82
CA VAL A 127 1.03 5.51 7.49
C VAL A 127 1.65 6.28 8.66
N ILE A 128 2.41 7.33 8.36
CA ILE A 128 3.17 8.10 9.35
C ILE A 128 2.67 9.53 9.34
N ILE A 129 2.11 9.98 10.46
CA ILE A 129 1.41 11.26 10.59
C ILE A 129 2.09 12.15 11.62
N PRO A 130 2.51 13.36 11.24
CA PRO A 130 3.05 14.35 12.18
C PRO A 130 1.90 15.05 12.93
N ALA A 131 2.13 15.35 14.19
CA ALA A 131 1.20 16.10 15.01
C ALA A 131 1.87 17.30 15.66
N PHE A 132 1.20 18.47 15.55
CA PHE A 132 1.58 19.73 16.16
C PHE A 132 3.00 20.20 15.79
N GLY A 133 3.41 19.96 14.52
CA GLY A 133 4.71 20.38 13.98
C GLY A 133 5.90 19.53 14.39
N SER A 134 5.67 18.36 15.01
CA SER A 134 6.76 17.42 15.31
C SER A 134 7.28 16.72 14.05
N GLU A 135 8.57 16.40 14.03
CA GLU A 135 9.24 15.81 12.88
C GLU A 135 10.26 14.71 13.23
N ASP A 136 10.41 14.33 14.49
CA ASP A 136 11.37 13.32 14.93
C ASP A 136 10.74 11.93 14.99
N GLY A 137 11.53 10.87 14.63
CA GLY A 137 11.17 9.47 14.78
C GLY A 137 10.34 8.89 13.63
N TRP A 138 10.22 9.57 12.50
CA TRP A 138 9.48 9.08 11.32
C TRP A 138 10.18 7.90 10.63
N ASP A 139 11.48 7.73 10.83
CA ASP A 139 12.33 6.70 10.23
C ASP A 139 12.50 5.44 11.09
N GLN A 140 11.76 5.35 12.19
CA GLN A 140 11.90 4.22 13.12
C GLN A 140 11.18 2.98 12.57
N PRO A 141 11.82 1.80 12.63
CA PRO A 141 11.15 0.53 12.34
C PRO A 141 9.99 0.28 13.30
N THR A 142 8.92 -0.34 12.78
CA THR A 142 7.76 -0.76 13.58
C THR A 142 7.80 -2.23 13.98
N GLY A 143 8.76 -3.00 13.42
CA GLY A 143 8.99 -4.41 13.72
C GLY A 143 8.02 -5.34 13.00
N LEU A 144 7.48 -4.94 11.86
CA LEU A 144 6.68 -5.79 10.99
C LEU A 144 7.55 -6.85 10.29
N PRO A 145 7.00 -8.01 9.91
CA PRO A 145 7.73 -9.04 9.17
C PRO A 145 8.37 -8.52 7.87
N THR A 146 7.65 -7.66 7.16
CA THR A 146 8.19 -6.86 6.07
C THR A 146 7.70 -5.43 6.22
N GLU A 147 8.56 -4.44 5.96
CA GLU A 147 8.17 -3.03 6.09
C GLU A 147 9.03 -2.11 5.22
N ILE A 148 8.44 -0.99 4.81
CA ILE A 148 9.14 0.11 4.14
C ILE A 148 9.53 1.14 5.19
N ILE A 149 10.83 1.45 5.31
CA ILE A 149 11.36 2.50 6.18
C ILE A 149 11.67 3.73 5.32
N PRO A 150 11.04 4.87 5.55
CA PRO A 150 11.37 6.11 4.85
C PRO A 150 12.85 6.47 5.01
N ARG A 151 13.46 7.00 3.93
CA ARG A 151 14.78 7.64 3.92
C ARG A 151 14.67 9.12 3.56
N LEU A 152 13.50 9.52 3.09
CA LEU A 152 13.01 10.89 3.06
C LEU A 152 11.83 10.99 4.03
N ARG A 153 11.72 12.07 4.79
CA ARG A 153 10.59 12.32 5.69
C ARG A 153 9.25 12.16 4.92
N PRO A 154 8.31 11.30 5.39
CA PRO A 154 7.13 10.93 4.61
C PRO A 154 5.97 11.94 4.70
N PHE A 155 6.24 13.18 5.07
CA PHE A 155 5.28 14.28 5.16
C PHE A 155 5.95 15.63 4.94
N GLY A 156 5.17 16.62 4.52
CA GLY A 156 5.68 17.97 4.18
C GLY A 156 6.50 17.96 2.89
N ASN A 157 6.16 17.06 1.96
CA ASN A 157 6.73 17.01 0.63
C ASN A 157 5.72 17.59 -0.37
N TYR A 158 6.23 18.17 -1.44
CA TYR A 158 5.40 18.69 -2.53
C TYR A 158 5.29 17.69 -3.69
N ALA A 159 4.20 17.77 -4.43
CA ALA A 159 4.07 17.10 -5.71
C ALA A 159 5.30 17.39 -6.60
N GLY A 160 5.84 16.34 -7.23
CA GLY A 160 7.08 16.39 -7.98
C GLY A 160 8.34 16.07 -7.16
N ASN A 161 8.27 16.03 -5.82
CA ASN A 161 9.39 15.53 -5.03
C ASN A 161 9.59 14.03 -5.23
N SER A 162 10.85 13.59 -5.17
CA SER A 162 11.19 12.18 -5.10
C SER A 162 11.03 11.69 -3.67
N PHE A 163 10.45 10.51 -3.51
CA PHE A 163 10.37 9.77 -2.25
C PHE A 163 11.39 8.65 -2.25
N THR A 164 12.22 8.57 -1.21
CA THR A 164 13.25 7.54 -1.04
C THR A 164 12.96 6.75 0.23
N ALA A 165 12.98 5.41 0.12
CA ALA A 165 12.76 4.52 1.25
C ALA A 165 13.56 3.23 1.11
N GLN A 166 13.58 2.43 2.17
CA GLN A 166 14.25 1.13 2.22
C GLN A 166 13.25 0.04 2.57
N VAL A 167 13.28 -1.06 1.84
CA VAL A 167 12.50 -2.26 2.13
C VAL A 167 13.27 -3.15 3.10
N LEU A 168 12.60 -3.57 4.17
CA LEU A 168 13.11 -4.57 5.11
C LEU A 168 12.26 -5.83 5.08
N MET A 169 12.90 -6.99 5.25
CA MET A 169 12.32 -8.28 5.54
C MET A 169 12.98 -8.85 6.79
N ASP A 170 12.20 -9.23 7.80
CA ASP A 170 12.71 -9.72 9.10
C ASP A 170 13.75 -8.75 9.72
N GLY A 171 13.53 -7.44 9.57
CA GLY A 171 14.40 -6.38 10.06
C GLY A 171 15.72 -6.21 9.29
N GLN A 172 15.93 -6.92 8.18
CA GLN A 172 17.10 -6.80 7.33
C GLN A 172 16.75 -6.19 5.97
N PRO A 173 17.64 -5.42 5.34
CA PRO A 173 17.42 -4.91 3.98
C PRO A 173 17.04 -6.03 3.01
N LEU A 174 16.01 -5.81 2.19
CA LEU A 174 15.59 -6.73 1.14
C LEU A 174 16.15 -6.27 -0.22
N PRO A 175 17.26 -6.87 -0.71
CA PRO A 175 17.86 -6.49 -1.98
C PRO A 175 16.94 -6.77 -3.16
N ASN A 176 16.98 -5.86 -4.14
CA ASN A 176 16.26 -6.00 -5.41
C ASN A 176 14.74 -6.18 -5.27
N ALA A 177 14.15 -5.75 -4.13
CA ALA A 177 12.70 -5.80 -3.94
C ALA A 177 11.99 -5.06 -5.08
N GLU A 178 10.95 -5.65 -5.61
CA GLU A 178 10.03 -4.99 -6.52
C GLU A 178 9.03 -4.19 -5.69
N VAL A 179 8.89 -2.90 -6.04
CA VAL A 179 8.01 -1.97 -5.31
C VAL A 179 7.01 -1.41 -6.31
N GLU A 180 5.77 -1.77 -6.12
CA GLU A 180 4.64 -1.22 -6.84
C GLU A 180 4.27 0.13 -6.27
N VAL A 181 3.93 1.07 -7.14
CA VAL A 181 3.61 2.45 -6.78
C VAL A 181 2.32 2.87 -7.45
N GLU A 182 1.35 3.28 -6.64
CA GLU A 182 0.10 3.82 -7.14
C GLU A 182 -0.29 5.14 -6.48
N PHE A 183 -0.91 5.98 -7.29
CA PHE A 183 -1.61 7.18 -6.84
C PHE A 183 -3.03 6.81 -6.38
N PHE A 184 -3.45 7.28 -5.21
CA PHE A 184 -4.84 7.17 -4.80
C PHE A 184 -5.69 8.21 -5.52
N ASN A 185 -6.31 7.80 -6.62
CA ASN A 185 -7.19 8.61 -7.47
C ASN A 185 -8.60 8.68 -6.87
N GLN A 186 -8.69 9.18 -5.63
CA GLN A 186 -9.89 9.15 -4.80
C GLN A 186 -11.13 9.71 -5.50
N GLU A 187 -10.97 10.83 -6.20
CA GLU A 187 -12.06 11.53 -6.89
C GLU A 187 -12.26 11.04 -8.35
N GLN A 188 -11.55 9.98 -8.77
CA GLN A 188 -11.58 9.44 -10.13
C GLN A 188 -11.36 10.51 -11.23
N GLN A 189 -10.52 11.52 -10.94
CA GLN A 189 -10.26 12.66 -11.84
C GLN A 189 -9.25 12.32 -12.93
N TYR A 190 -8.45 11.28 -12.76
CA TYR A 190 -7.37 10.94 -13.67
C TYR A 190 -7.65 9.61 -14.37
N LYS A 191 -7.31 9.56 -15.65
CA LYS A 191 -7.29 8.34 -16.45
C LYS A 191 -5.84 8.00 -16.81
N ALA A 192 -5.45 6.75 -16.62
CA ALA A 192 -4.15 6.26 -17.04
C ALA A 192 -4.02 6.25 -18.58
N ALA A 193 -2.83 6.54 -19.08
CA ALA A 193 -2.55 6.46 -20.52
C ALA A 193 -2.52 5.00 -21.01
N SER A 194 -2.13 4.08 -20.15
CA SER A 194 -2.21 2.62 -20.33
C SER A 194 -2.16 1.94 -18.96
N ASP A 195 -2.42 0.64 -18.92
CA ASP A 195 -2.39 -0.14 -17.67
C ASP A 195 -1.04 -0.06 -16.95
N LEU A 196 0.08 0.06 -17.69
CA LEU A 196 1.41 0.30 -17.12
C LEU A 196 1.56 1.63 -16.36
N HIS A 197 0.60 2.56 -16.51
CA HIS A 197 0.57 3.82 -15.78
C HIS A 197 -0.33 3.77 -14.55
N ILE A 198 -1.12 2.71 -14.38
CA ILE A 198 -1.93 2.48 -13.19
C ILE A 198 -0.98 2.13 -12.06
N THR A 199 -0.38 0.96 -12.14
CA THR A 199 0.66 0.49 -11.24
C THR A 199 2.03 0.69 -11.89
N GLN A 200 2.85 1.53 -11.27
CA GLN A 200 4.22 1.75 -11.71
C GLN A 200 5.15 0.90 -10.85
N LEU A 201 6.22 0.40 -11.46
CA LEU A 201 7.16 -0.50 -10.79
C LEU A 201 8.53 0.15 -10.66
N VAL A 202 9.10 0.12 -9.46
CA VAL A 202 10.49 0.49 -9.21
C VAL A 202 11.20 -0.66 -8.50
N LYS A 203 12.45 -0.91 -8.86
CA LYS A 203 13.27 -1.95 -8.21
C LYS A 203 14.24 -1.32 -7.22
N ALA A 204 14.25 -1.85 -6.00
CA ALA A 204 15.22 -1.46 -4.99
C ALA A 204 16.65 -1.91 -5.37
N ASP A 205 17.65 -1.21 -4.87
CA ASP A 205 19.05 -1.56 -5.05
C ASP A 205 19.49 -2.74 -4.15
N ALA A 206 20.80 -3.04 -4.14
CA ALA A 206 21.39 -4.10 -3.32
C ALA A 206 21.25 -3.85 -1.80
N SER A 207 20.95 -2.64 -1.38
CA SER A 207 20.69 -2.25 0.01
C SER A 207 19.18 -2.18 0.34
N GLY A 208 18.32 -2.60 -0.60
CA GLY A 208 16.87 -2.50 -0.45
C GLY A 208 16.33 -1.08 -0.60
N ILE A 209 17.12 -0.12 -1.12
CA ILE A 209 16.73 1.29 -1.24
C ILE A 209 16.12 1.53 -2.63
N PHE A 210 14.97 2.21 -2.65
CA PHE A 210 14.33 2.67 -3.88
C PHE A 210 14.01 4.16 -3.81
N THR A 211 13.82 4.77 -4.98
CA THR A 211 13.41 6.17 -5.12
C THR A 211 12.39 6.28 -6.24
N PHE A 212 11.32 7.02 -5.98
CA PHE A 212 10.26 7.30 -6.95
C PHE A 212 9.81 8.75 -6.84
N SER A 213 9.49 9.40 -7.96
CA SER A 213 8.97 10.78 -7.98
C SER A 213 7.46 10.78 -8.08
N CYS A 214 6.78 11.42 -7.12
CA CYS A 214 5.32 11.51 -7.03
C CYS A 214 4.83 12.77 -7.72
N PRO A 215 4.34 12.72 -8.98
CA PRO A 215 4.09 13.92 -9.78
C PRO A 215 2.84 14.70 -9.37
N LEU A 216 1.88 14.06 -8.68
CA LEU A 216 0.60 14.66 -8.31
C LEU A 216 0.50 14.90 -6.80
N PRO A 217 -0.22 15.95 -6.36
CA PRO A 217 -0.59 16.10 -4.96
C PRO A 217 -1.63 15.04 -4.57
N GLY A 218 -1.56 14.57 -3.33
CA GLY A 218 -2.45 13.53 -2.81
C GLY A 218 -1.69 12.35 -2.21
N TRP A 219 -2.39 11.26 -1.95
CA TRP A 219 -1.86 10.04 -1.36
C TRP A 219 -1.18 9.14 -2.40
N TRP A 220 0.00 8.67 -2.08
CA TRP A 220 0.80 7.73 -2.85
C TRP A 220 1.08 6.49 -2.02
N GLY A 221 0.75 5.32 -2.56
CA GLY A 221 1.02 4.02 -1.97
C GLY A 221 2.26 3.39 -2.58
N PHE A 222 3.08 2.78 -1.72
CA PHE A 222 4.24 1.97 -2.09
C PHE A 222 4.05 0.60 -1.50
N ALA A 223 4.05 -0.46 -2.32
CA ALA A 223 3.92 -1.85 -1.90
C ALA A 223 5.14 -2.65 -2.35
N ALA A 224 6.02 -3.00 -1.42
CA ALA A 224 7.14 -3.89 -1.72
C ALA A 224 6.69 -5.34 -1.54
N LEU A 225 6.68 -6.10 -2.63
CA LEU A 225 6.18 -7.46 -2.67
C LEU A 225 7.30 -8.48 -2.45
N SER A 226 6.96 -9.56 -1.76
CA SER A 226 7.86 -10.68 -1.49
C SER A 226 7.07 -11.95 -1.18
N SER A 227 7.70 -13.13 -1.27
CA SER A 227 7.06 -14.39 -0.93
C SER A 227 7.40 -14.83 0.50
N ALA A 228 6.39 -15.27 1.24
CA ALA A 228 6.59 -15.90 2.54
C ALA A 228 7.31 -17.24 2.40
N LYS A 229 7.99 -17.67 3.48
CA LYS A 229 8.65 -18.99 3.57
C LYS A 229 7.70 -20.09 4.08
N TYR A 230 6.40 -19.80 4.15
CA TYR A 230 5.35 -20.71 4.62
C TYR A 230 4.17 -20.68 3.65
N THR A 231 3.31 -21.67 3.76
CA THR A 231 2.05 -21.80 3.02
C THR A 231 0.85 -21.66 3.95
N LEU A 232 -0.31 -21.39 3.37
CA LEU A 232 -1.59 -21.40 4.07
C LEU A 232 -2.57 -22.32 3.31
N LYS A 233 -3.56 -22.87 4.01
CA LYS A 233 -4.59 -23.68 3.40
C LYS A 233 -5.71 -22.81 2.86
N ASN A 234 -5.99 -22.95 1.54
CA ASN A 234 -7.15 -22.32 0.91
C ASN A 234 -8.48 -22.94 1.41
N PRO A 235 -9.64 -22.39 1.02
CA PRO A 235 -10.95 -22.93 1.42
C PRO A 235 -11.19 -24.39 1.01
N GLN A 236 -10.42 -24.92 0.05
CA GLN A 236 -10.45 -26.32 -0.40
C GLN A 236 -9.50 -27.23 0.39
N GLY A 237 -8.71 -26.66 1.31
CA GLY A 237 -7.74 -27.40 2.15
C GLY A 237 -6.38 -27.62 1.49
N GLU A 238 -6.11 -26.99 0.35
CA GLU A 238 -4.84 -27.10 -0.38
C GLU A 238 -3.82 -26.06 0.12
N GLU A 239 -2.56 -26.47 0.23
CA GLU A 239 -1.45 -25.57 0.61
C GLU A 239 -1.16 -24.60 -0.56
N LYS A 240 -1.19 -23.30 -0.27
CA LYS A 240 -0.98 -22.22 -1.25
C LYS A 240 0.10 -21.26 -0.77
N GLY A 241 0.77 -20.63 -1.73
CA GLY A 241 1.77 -19.59 -1.47
C GLY A 241 1.17 -18.38 -0.77
N VAL A 242 2.03 -17.60 -0.15
CA VAL A 242 1.63 -16.34 0.52
C VAL A 242 2.52 -15.22 0.01
N GLU A 243 1.88 -14.21 -0.56
CA GLU A 243 2.53 -12.95 -0.87
C GLU A 243 2.50 -12.04 0.37
N LEU A 244 3.64 -11.46 0.67
CA LEU A 244 3.80 -10.45 1.71
C LEU A 244 4.04 -9.09 1.06
N GLY A 245 3.18 -8.13 1.35
CA GLY A 245 3.36 -6.75 0.95
C GLY A 245 3.78 -5.89 2.14
N ALA A 246 4.88 -5.16 1.99
CA ALA A 246 5.20 -4.04 2.87
C ALA A 246 4.60 -2.78 2.27
N VAL A 247 3.57 -2.20 2.89
CA VAL A 247 2.85 -1.06 2.33
C VAL A 247 3.05 0.20 3.16
N LEU A 248 3.43 1.28 2.50
CA LEU A 248 3.56 2.62 3.10
C LEU A 248 2.79 3.64 2.28
N TRP A 249 1.96 4.44 2.96
CA TRP A 249 1.26 5.57 2.38
C TRP A 249 1.94 6.89 2.77
N THR A 250 2.11 7.80 1.81
CA THR A 250 2.64 9.14 2.01
C THR A 250 1.83 10.17 1.24
N TYR A 251 1.80 11.42 1.73
CA TYR A 251 1.05 12.50 1.12
C TYR A 251 1.97 13.55 0.50
N MET A 252 1.65 13.96 -0.73
CA MET A 252 2.32 15.06 -1.42
C MET A 252 1.41 16.29 -1.43
N ASP A 253 1.92 17.41 -0.93
CA ASP A 253 1.20 18.68 -0.85
C ASP A 253 1.24 19.44 -2.19
N SER A 254 0.26 20.29 -2.44
CA SER A 254 0.34 21.35 -3.44
C SER A 254 1.01 22.59 -2.87
N TYR A 255 1.69 23.38 -3.71
CA TYR A 255 2.07 24.74 -3.35
C TYR A 255 0.84 25.62 -3.16
N VAL A 256 0.80 26.39 -2.08
CA VAL A 256 -0.25 27.35 -1.82
C VAL A 256 0.19 28.73 -2.38
N PRO A 257 -0.52 29.31 -3.37
CA PRO A 257 -0.20 30.64 -3.85
C PRO A 257 -0.33 31.68 -2.74
N LYS A 258 0.60 32.63 -2.71
CA LYS A 258 0.43 33.80 -1.82
C LYS A 258 -0.78 34.63 -2.31
N PRO A 259 -1.59 35.18 -1.39
CA PRO A 259 -2.61 36.15 -1.79
C PRO A 259 -1.96 37.29 -2.60
N THR A 260 -2.51 37.60 -3.75
CA THR A 260 -2.12 38.82 -4.50
C THR A 260 -2.48 40.02 -3.63
N LYS A 261 -1.49 40.90 -3.40
CA LYS A 261 -1.70 42.17 -2.66
C LYS A 261 -2.53 43.11 -3.49
#